data_bfe64edf4359f8da2a4ca0e96f18418f
#
_entry.id   bfe64edf4359f8da2a4ca0e96f18418f
#
_cell.length_a   1.000
_cell.length_b   1.000
_cell.length_c   1.000
_cell.angle_alpha   90.00
_cell.angle_beta   90.00
_cell.angle_gamma   90.00
#
_symmetry.space_group_name_H-M   'P 1'
#
loop_
_entity.id
_entity.type
_entity.pdbx_description
1 polymer ?
#
loop_
_entity_poly.entity_id
_entity_poly.type
_entity_poly.pdbx_seq_one_letter_code
_entity_poly.pdbx_strand_id
1 'polypeptide(L)'
;LSSRAFFYFQLGPYEEFMNSLFGYDKLLPMNTGAEGVETAIKLCRKWGYLKKGIPDTQAKIIVFEGNFHGRTMSAVSMSTDPSSYLGFGPYLPGFVKIPYNDIQALKEVIVDPNIAGMLIEPIQGEAGVVVPADHFLKEAFELCKENNVLFIADEIQTGIARTGRMLACDHLDIRPDILILGKALSGGILPVSAVLADDEIMLCIKPGEHGSTFGGNPLACAVAME
;
A
#
# COMPACT_ATOMS: atom_id res chain seq x y z
N LEU A 1 -19.41 -18.76 7.41
CA LEU A 1 -18.53 -19.53 6.55
C LEU A 1 -17.89 -18.57 5.53
N SER A 2 -16.59 -18.43 5.61
CA SER A 2 -15.82 -17.61 4.68
C SER A 2 -14.99 -18.56 3.81
N SER A 3 -15.50 -18.93 2.65
CA SER A 3 -14.74 -19.69 1.69
C SER A 3 -14.77 -18.97 0.36
N ARG A 4 -13.60 -18.66 -0.21
CA ARG A 4 -13.48 -18.10 -1.56
C ARG A 4 -14.02 -19.00 -2.67
N ALA A 5 -14.34 -20.24 -2.35
CA ALA A 5 -15.01 -21.15 -3.28
C ALA A 5 -16.46 -20.78 -3.55
N PHE A 6 -17.04 -19.85 -2.77
CA PHE A 6 -18.45 -19.45 -2.89
C PHE A 6 -18.59 -17.94 -2.96
N PHE A 7 -19.56 -17.49 -3.74
CA PHE A 7 -19.99 -16.09 -3.73
C PHE A 7 -20.76 -15.82 -2.44
N TYR A 8 -20.43 -14.71 -1.76
CA TYR A 8 -21.25 -14.24 -0.65
C TYR A 8 -21.97 -12.95 -1.00
N PHE A 9 -23.07 -12.77 -0.32
CA PHE A 9 -23.97 -11.66 -0.55
C PHE A 9 -23.32 -10.28 -0.27
N GLN A 10 -22.42 -10.17 0.70
CA GLN A 10 -21.85 -8.88 1.11
C GLN A 10 -20.60 -8.44 0.32
N LEU A 11 -19.91 -9.35 -0.35
CA LEU A 11 -18.63 -9.01 -0.99
C LEU A 11 -18.82 -8.04 -2.16
N GLY A 12 -19.74 -8.33 -3.08
CA GLY A 12 -20.02 -7.45 -4.21
C GLY A 12 -20.43 -6.04 -3.80
N PRO A 13 -21.45 -5.87 -2.94
CA PRO A 13 -21.82 -4.56 -2.41
C PRO A 13 -20.67 -3.83 -1.70
N TYR A 14 -19.82 -4.53 -0.97
CA TYR A 14 -18.64 -3.94 -0.33
C TYR A 14 -17.62 -3.43 -1.36
N GLU A 15 -17.33 -4.23 -2.38
CA GLU A 15 -16.43 -3.82 -3.47
C GLU A 15 -16.98 -2.58 -4.21
N GLU A 16 -18.26 -2.57 -4.56
CA GLU A 16 -18.93 -1.45 -5.21
C GLU A 16 -18.90 -0.19 -4.33
N PHE A 17 -19.21 -0.32 -3.05
CA PHE A 17 -19.18 0.78 -2.08
C PHE A 17 -17.79 1.39 -1.97
N MET A 18 -16.76 0.57 -1.75
CA MET A 18 -15.38 1.02 -1.59
C MET A 18 -14.82 1.62 -2.88
N ASN A 19 -15.09 1.00 -4.02
CA ASN A 19 -14.66 1.51 -5.33
C ASN A 19 -15.30 2.87 -5.63
N SER A 20 -16.59 3.02 -5.34
CA SER A 20 -17.29 4.30 -5.50
C SER A 20 -16.78 5.38 -4.54
N LEU A 21 -16.51 5.01 -3.28
CA LEU A 21 -16.08 5.96 -2.24
C LEU A 21 -14.68 6.52 -2.52
N PHE A 22 -13.74 5.68 -2.98
CA PHE A 22 -12.35 6.05 -3.19
C PHE A 22 -11.98 6.30 -4.67
N GLY A 23 -12.90 6.03 -5.59
CA GLY A 23 -12.70 6.30 -7.01
C GLY A 23 -11.72 5.37 -7.72
N TYR A 24 -11.67 4.08 -7.35
CA TYR A 24 -10.85 3.05 -8.00
C TYR A 24 -11.71 2.00 -8.70
N ASP A 25 -11.13 1.32 -9.71
CA ASP A 25 -11.84 0.28 -10.46
C ASP A 25 -11.95 -1.02 -9.68
N LYS A 26 -10.95 -1.36 -8.85
CA LYS A 26 -10.84 -2.66 -8.17
C LYS A 26 -10.37 -2.54 -6.73
N LEU A 27 -10.84 -3.51 -5.95
CA LEU A 27 -10.45 -3.72 -4.57
C LEU A 27 -10.04 -5.17 -4.34
N LEU A 28 -8.96 -5.39 -3.60
CA LEU A 28 -8.57 -6.70 -3.09
C LEU A 28 -8.69 -6.69 -1.56
N PRO A 29 -9.69 -7.40 -0.99
CA PRO A 29 -9.91 -7.40 0.46
C PRO A 29 -8.92 -8.30 1.18
N MET A 30 -8.36 -7.82 2.28
CA MET A 30 -7.47 -8.54 3.18
C MET A 30 -7.96 -8.41 4.63
N ASN A 31 -7.21 -8.95 5.60
CA ASN A 31 -7.60 -8.86 7.01
C ASN A 31 -6.76 -7.84 7.76
N THR A 32 -5.45 -7.95 7.70
CA THR A 32 -4.52 -7.08 8.44
C THR A 32 -3.85 -6.07 7.51
N GLY A 33 -3.41 -4.95 8.08
CA GLY A 33 -2.62 -3.97 7.32
C GLY A 33 -1.36 -4.59 6.71
N ALA A 34 -0.70 -5.51 7.42
CA ALA A 34 0.47 -6.21 6.90
C ALA A 34 0.15 -7.05 5.64
N GLU A 35 -1.02 -7.72 5.59
CA GLU A 35 -1.46 -8.40 4.37
C GLU A 35 -1.73 -7.41 3.23
N GLY A 36 -2.27 -6.24 3.53
CA GLY A 36 -2.45 -5.15 2.55
C GLY A 36 -1.10 -4.69 1.98
N VAL A 37 -0.12 -4.46 2.83
CA VAL A 37 1.24 -4.09 2.40
C VAL A 37 1.89 -5.18 1.53
N GLU A 38 1.83 -6.44 1.95
CA GLU A 38 2.34 -7.57 1.15
C GLU A 38 1.66 -7.67 -0.22
N THR A 39 0.35 -7.42 -0.25
CA THR A 39 -0.44 -7.38 -1.49
C THR A 39 0.05 -6.25 -2.41
N ALA A 40 0.22 -5.04 -1.88
CA ALA A 40 0.68 -3.89 -2.64
C ALA A 40 2.10 -4.08 -3.19
N ILE A 41 3.03 -4.65 -2.40
CA ILE A 41 4.39 -5.00 -2.84
C ILE A 41 4.34 -5.99 -4.01
N LYS A 42 3.56 -7.06 -3.87
CA LYS A 42 3.42 -8.08 -4.92
C LYS A 42 2.82 -7.49 -6.20
N LEU A 43 1.78 -6.69 -6.05
CA LEU A 43 1.09 -6.02 -7.16
C LEU A 43 2.05 -5.06 -7.89
N CYS A 44 2.76 -4.21 -7.15
CA CYS A 44 3.73 -3.28 -7.68
C CYS A 44 4.86 -3.98 -8.46
N ARG A 45 5.47 -5.03 -7.88
CA ARG A 45 6.52 -5.80 -8.56
C ARG A 45 5.99 -6.44 -9.84
N LYS A 46 4.80 -7.04 -9.80
CA LYS A 46 4.20 -7.70 -10.97
C LYS A 46 3.86 -6.70 -12.07
N TRP A 47 3.34 -5.53 -11.72
CA TRP A 47 3.15 -4.43 -12.65
C TRP A 47 4.49 -3.98 -13.26
N GLY A 48 5.53 -3.86 -12.45
CA GLY A 48 6.89 -3.52 -12.91
C GLY A 48 7.40 -4.47 -14.00
N TYR A 49 7.16 -5.77 -13.84
CA TYR A 49 7.56 -6.78 -14.83
C TYR A 49 6.66 -6.76 -16.08
N LEU A 50 5.35 -6.70 -15.90
CA LEU A 50 4.39 -6.88 -16.99
C LEU A 50 4.12 -5.60 -17.79
N LYS A 51 4.20 -4.43 -17.16
CA LYS A 51 3.81 -3.15 -17.75
C LYS A 51 4.99 -2.21 -17.96
N LYS A 52 5.84 -2.05 -16.96
CA LYS A 52 7.03 -1.19 -17.05
C LYS A 52 8.17 -1.85 -17.82
N GLY A 53 8.20 -3.18 -17.91
CA GLY A 53 9.24 -3.94 -18.63
C GLY A 53 10.54 -4.11 -17.84
N ILE A 54 10.50 -4.04 -16.52
CA ILE A 54 11.63 -4.33 -15.65
C ILE A 54 12.02 -5.81 -15.83
N PRO A 55 13.32 -6.14 -15.98
CA PRO A 55 13.75 -7.52 -16.07
C PRO A 55 13.35 -8.34 -14.84
N ASP A 56 13.02 -9.61 -15.04
CA ASP A 56 12.58 -10.51 -13.97
C ASP A 56 13.52 -10.46 -12.76
N THR A 57 12.95 -10.50 -11.57
CA THR A 57 13.65 -10.43 -10.26
C THR A 57 14.36 -9.10 -9.95
N GLN A 58 14.32 -8.09 -10.83
CA GLN A 58 15.04 -6.82 -10.63
C GLN A 58 14.16 -5.66 -10.12
N ALA A 59 12.85 -5.83 -10.02
CA ALA A 59 11.97 -4.78 -9.55
C ALA A 59 12.32 -4.33 -8.12
N LYS A 60 12.51 -3.02 -7.97
CA LYS A 60 12.82 -2.36 -6.70
C LYS A 60 11.66 -1.46 -6.27
N ILE A 61 11.53 -1.27 -4.98
CA ILE A 61 10.55 -0.36 -4.36
C ILE A 61 11.30 0.60 -3.45
N ILE A 62 11.08 1.90 -3.63
CA ILE A 62 11.60 2.93 -2.73
C ILE A 62 10.77 2.91 -1.45
N VAL A 63 11.43 2.95 -0.31
CA VAL A 63 10.84 3.07 1.03
C VAL A 63 11.63 4.07 1.86
N PHE A 64 11.03 4.58 2.92
CA PHE A 64 11.60 5.67 3.69
C PHE A 64 12.14 5.20 5.04
N GLU A 65 13.19 5.84 5.53
CA GLU A 65 13.65 5.64 6.90
C GLU A 65 12.55 6.00 7.90
N GLY A 66 12.51 5.30 9.02
CA GLY A 66 11.47 5.46 10.03
C GLY A 66 10.12 4.83 9.65
N ASN A 67 10.02 4.13 8.51
CA ASN A 67 8.76 3.50 8.09
C ASN A 67 8.29 2.40 9.05
N PHE A 68 6.97 2.23 9.07
CA PHE A 68 6.33 1.08 9.73
C PHE A 68 5.22 0.51 8.84
N HIS A 69 5.53 -0.58 8.14
CA HIS A 69 4.59 -1.27 7.24
C HIS A 69 4.16 -2.65 7.76
N GLY A 70 4.32 -2.90 9.06
CA GLY A 70 4.00 -4.17 9.70
C GLY A 70 5.24 -4.93 10.17
N ARG A 71 5.08 -6.25 10.42
CA ARG A 71 6.13 -7.11 10.99
C ARG A 71 6.34 -8.42 10.21
N THR A 72 5.89 -8.48 8.97
CA THR A 72 6.20 -9.59 8.05
C THR A 72 7.66 -9.52 7.59
N MET A 73 8.15 -10.56 6.92
CA MET A 73 9.52 -10.59 6.42
C MET A 73 9.79 -9.46 5.43
N SER A 74 8.82 -9.07 4.59
CA SER A 74 8.96 -7.90 3.72
C SER A 74 9.04 -6.62 4.54
N ALA A 75 8.17 -6.44 5.52
CA ALA A 75 8.13 -5.25 6.36
C ALA A 75 9.42 -5.06 7.17
N VAL A 76 9.95 -6.13 7.80
CA VAL A 76 11.23 -6.04 8.53
C VAL A 76 12.40 -5.80 7.58
N SER A 77 12.32 -6.26 6.33
CA SER A 77 13.34 -5.98 5.31
C SER A 77 13.36 -4.52 4.88
N MET A 78 12.22 -3.83 4.96
CA MET A 78 12.08 -2.40 4.69
C MET A 78 12.47 -1.54 5.90
N SER A 79 12.33 -2.06 7.12
CA SER A 79 12.53 -1.29 8.35
C SER A 79 13.96 -0.77 8.50
N THR A 80 14.08 0.40 9.13
CA THR A 80 15.34 0.98 9.61
C THR A 80 15.42 1.00 11.15
N ASP A 81 14.39 0.53 11.84
CA ASP A 81 14.38 0.37 13.30
C ASP A 81 15.08 -0.94 13.69
N PRO A 82 16.25 -0.88 14.35
CA PRO A 82 16.99 -2.08 14.78
C PRO A 82 16.17 -3.04 15.65
N SER A 83 15.25 -2.52 16.46
CA SER A 83 14.37 -3.36 17.30
C SER A 83 13.40 -4.20 16.50
N SER A 84 13.08 -3.77 15.28
CA SER A 84 12.14 -4.43 14.37
C SER A 84 12.81 -5.46 13.45
N TYR A 85 14.09 -5.26 13.05
CA TYR A 85 14.70 -6.14 12.06
C TYR A 85 15.88 -7.00 12.56
N LEU A 86 16.60 -6.58 13.61
CA LEU A 86 17.77 -7.34 14.06
C LEU A 86 17.41 -8.77 14.50
N GLY A 87 18.17 -9.74 13.98
CA GLY A 87 18.01 -11.16 14.27
C GLY A 87 16.97 -11.90 13.45
N PHE A 88 16.28 -11.21 12.50
CA PHE A 88 15.24 -11.81 11.65
C PHE A 88 15.69 -12.02 10.19
N GLY A 89 16.99 -11.85 9.87
CA GLY A 89 17.50 -12.16 8.53
C GLY A 89 17.44 -13.66 8.19
N PRO A 90 17.62 -14.05 6.88
CA PRO A 90 17.97 -13.18 5.77
C PRO A 90 16.84 -12.29 5.29
N TYR A 91 17.20 -11.07 4.88
CA TYR A 91 16.24 -10.06 4.47
C TYR A 91 15.86 -10.18 2.99
N LEU A 92 14.63 -9.80 2.66
CA LEU A 92 14.13 -9.78 1.30
C LEU A 92 14.79 -8.63 0.52
N PRO A 93 15.37 -8.88 -0.68
CA PRO A 93 15.96 -7.84 -1.51
C PRO A 93 14.93 -7.01 -2.26
N GLY A 94 15.40 -5.92 -2.91
CA GLY A 94 14.60 -5.09 -3.79
C GLY A 94 13.93 -3.91 -3.09
N PHE A 95 14.42 -3.48 -1.94
CA PHE A 95 14.00 -2.25 -1.27
C PHE A 95 15.14 -1.24 -1.25
N VAL A 96 14.86 -0.01 -1.71
CA VAL A 96 15.78 1.13 -1.69
C VAL A 96 15.32 2.05 -0.57
N LYS A 97 16.12 2.15 0.50
CA LYS A 97 15.80 2.96 1.68
C LYS A 97 16.42 4.34 1.53
N ILE A 98 15.61 5.39 1.68
CA ILE A 98 16.07 6.78 1.64
C ILE A 98 15.52 7.56 2.85
N PRO A 99 16.12 8.70 3.23
CA PRO A 99 15.57 9.52 4.30
C PRO A 99 14.16 10.01 3.97
N TYR A 100 13.28 10.03 4.99
CA TYR A 100 11.95 10.61 4.86
C TYR A 100 12.02 12.13 4.75
N ASN A 101 11.15 12.71 3.93
CA ASN A 101 11.11 14.16 3.69
C ASN A 101 12.38 14.75 3.00
N ASP A 102 13.14 13.90 2.30
CA ASP A 102 14.30 14.30 1.50
C ASP A 102 14.03 14.11 -0.01
N ILE A 103 13.60 15.19 -0.64
CA ILE A 103 13.27 15.19 -2.07
C ILE A 103 14.51 15.03 -2.96
N GLN A 104 15.68 15.45 -2.48
CA GLN A 104 16.93 15.29 -3.24
C GLN A 104 17.36 13.83 -3.28
N ALA A 105 17.30 13.14 -2.15
CA ALA A 105 17.56 11.69 -2.11
C ALA A 105 16.59 10.93 -3.00
N LEU A 106 15.32 11.34 -3.06
CA LEU A 106 14.34 10.73 -3.96
C LEU A 106 14.72 10.94 -5.44
N LYS A 107 15.08 12.17 -5.83
CA LYS A 107 15.51 12.47 -7.21
C LYS A 107 16.70 11.65 -7.67
N GLU A 108 17.64 11.35 -6.78
CA GLU A 108 18.82 10.54 -7.10
C GLU A 108 18.50 9.07 -7.38
N VAL A 109 17.52 8.49 -6.68
CA VAL A 109 17.22 7.06 -6.79
C VAL A 109 16.09 6.73 -7.76
N ILE A 110 15.12 7.63 -7.95
CA ILE A 110 13.91 7.35 -8.74
C ILE A 110 14.17 7.16 -10.23
N VAL A 111 15.31 7.66 -10.71
CA VAL A 111 15.76 7.54 -12.11
C VAL A 111 16.27 6.13 -12.48
N ASP A 112 16.47 5.25 -11.50
CA ASP A 112 16.82 3.85 -11.78
C ASP A 112 15.64 3.16 -12.49
N PRO A 113 15.82 2.65 -13.72
CA PRO A 113 14.75 2.05 -14.50
C PRO A 113 14.10 0.82 -13.83
N ASN A 114 14.75 0.23 -12.85
CA ASN A 114 14.24 -0.91 -12.09
C ASN A 114 13.34 -0.52 -10.90
N ILE A 115 13.14 0.76 -10.63
CA ILE A 115 12.18 1.21 -9.61
C ILE A 115 10.75 1.00 -10.16
N ALA A 116 10.01 0.09 -9.54
CA ALA A 116 8.62 -0.18 -9.89
C ALA A 116 7.64 0.74 -9.14
N GLY A 117 7.95 1.06 -7.89
CA GLY A 117 7.08 1.89 -7.05
C GLY A 117 7.81 2.54 -5.89
N MET A 118 7.11 3.45 -5.24
CA MET A 118 7.49 4.11 -4.00
C MET A 118 6.38 3.87 -2.98
N LEU A 119 6.70 3.22 -1.86
CA LEU A 119 5.77 2.96 -0.76
C LEU A 119 6.02 3.97 0.35
N ILE A 120 4.98 4.70 0.72
CA ILE A 120 5.08 5.79 1.68
C ILE A 120 3.88 5.84 2.62
N GLU A 121 4.14 6.12 3.89
CA GLU A 121 3.12 6.63 4.83
C GLU A 121 3.01 8.14 4.61
N PRO A 122 1.83 8.71 4.31
CA PRO A 122 1.68 10.16 4.17
C PRO A 122 2.08 10.94 5.42
N ILE A 123 1.89 10.34 6.60
CA ILE A 123 2.39 10.76 7.90
C ILE A 123 2.93 9.50 8.58
N GLN A 124 4.19 9.48 8.98
CA GLN A 124 4.75 8.35 9.71
C GLN A 124 4.26 8.38 11.16
N GLY A 125 3.39 7.43 11.51
CA GLY A 125 2.81 7.37 12.85
C GLY A 125 3.76 6.79 13.90
N GLU A 126 4.30 5.61 13.64
CA GLU A 126 5.14 4.87 14.60
C GLU A 126 6.51 5.53 14.84
N ALA A 127 6.99 6.35 13.91
CA ALA A 127 8.21 7.14 14.07
C ALA A 127 8.06 8.35 15.02
N GLY A 128 6.86 8.56 15.59
CA GLY A 128 6.57 9.67 16.51
C GLY A 128 5.75 10.79 15.88
N VAL A 129 4.85 10.45 14.96
CA VAL A 129 3.97 11.36 14.21
C VAL A 129 4.80 12.38 13.40
N VAL A 130 5.58 11.87 12.47
CA VAL A 130 6.40 12.69 11.58
C VAL A 130 5.56 13.14 10.39
N VAL A 131 5.19 14.42 10.38
CA VAL A 131 4.49 15.08 9.28
C VAL A 131 5.54 15.64 8.32
N PRO A 132 5.51 15.30 7.02
CA PRO A 132 6.47 15.83 6.07
C PRO A 132 6.19 17.31 5.77
N ALA A 133 7.14 18.00 5.15
CA ALA A 133 6.92 19.35 4.65
C ALA A 133 5.81 19.37 3.60
N ASP A 134 5.01 20.43 3.57
CA ASP A 134 3.79 20.55 2.73
C ASP A 134 4.02 20.24 1.25
N HIS A 135 5.20 20.54 0.72
CA HIS A 135 5.53 20.31 -0.69
C HIS A 135 6.07 18.91 -0.98
N PHE A 136 6.56 18.17 0.04
CA PHE A 136 7.31 16.91 -0.17
C PHE A 136 6.47 15.83 -0.85
N LEU A 137 5.29 15.53 -0.31
CA LEU A 137 4.43 14.48 -0.87
C LEU A 137 3.98 14.80 -2.30
N LYS A 138 3.70 16.08 -2.57
CA LYS A 138 3.28 16.51 -3.90
C LYS A 138 4.42 16.39 -4.93
N GLU A 139 5.61 16.86 -4.59
CA GLU A 139 6.79 16.70 -5.45
C GLU A 139 7.14 15.21 -5.63
N ALA A 140 7.04 14.40 -4.58
CA ALA A 140 7.28 12.96 -4.67
C ALA A 140 6.27 12.26 -5.60
N PHE A 141 5.00 12.66 -5.54
CA PHE A 141 3.97 12.17 -6.45
C PHE A 141 4.24 12.55 -7.91
N GLU A 142 4.60 13.80 -8.15
CA GLU A 142 4.95 14.30 -9.49
C GLU A 142 6.19 13.55 -10.04
N LEU A 143 7.23 13.37 -9.24
CA LEU A 143 8.41 12.58 -9.62
C LEU A 143 8.07 11.13 -9.95
N CYS A 144 7.15 10.49 -9.21
CA CYS A 144 6.66 9.15 -9.53
C CYS A 144 6.02 9.12 -10.92
N LYS A 145 5.15 10.08 -11.24
CA LYS A 145 4.50 10.18 -12.56
C LYS A 145 5.51 10.39 -13.69
N GLU A 146 6.45 11.30 -13.50
CA GLU A 146 7.48 11.61 -14.52
C GLU A 146 8.38 10.41 -14.82
N ASN A 147 8.63 9.54 -13.84
CA ASN A 147 9.53 8.38 -13.99
C ASN A 147 8.78 7.04 -14.19
N ASN A 148 7.47 7.08 -14.41
CA ASN A 148 6.64 5.87 -14.53
C ASN A 148 6.86 4.92 -13.34
N VAL A 149 6.74 5.45 -12.11
CA VAL A 149 6.88 4.75 -10.83
C VAL A 149 5.54 4.82 -10.12
N LEU A 150 5.04 3.71 -9.59
CA LEU A 150 3.77 3.69 -8.87
C LEU A 150 3.90 4.38 -7.51
N PHE A 151 3.02 5.34 -7.24
CA PHE A 151 2.87 5.95 -5.92
C PHE A 151 1.94 5.08 -5.07
N ILE A 152 2.49 4.44 -4.03
CA ILE A 152 1.76 3.54 -3.14
C ILE A 152 1.60 4.23 -1.79
N ALA A 153 0.37 4.60 -1.43
CA ALA A 153 0.08 5.21 -0.14
C ALA A 153 -0.32 4.15 0.88
N ASP A 154 0.47 4.03 1.94
CA ASP A 154 0.08 3.30 3.14
C ASP A 154 -0.76 4.22 4.04
N GLU A 155 -2.06 4.20 3.81
CA GLU A 155 -3.06 4.94 4.60
C GLU A 155 -3.70 4.08 5.70
N ILE A 156 -3.05 2.98 6.08
CA ILE A 156 -3.56 2.09 7.13
C ILE A 156 -3.77 2.83 8.44
N GLN A 157 -2.85 3.75 8.79
CA GLN A 157 -2.96 4.54 10.02
C GLN A 157 -3.59 5.91 9.78
N THR A 158 -3.31 6.54 8.65
CA THR A 158 -3.71 7.91 8.35
C THR A 158 -5.08 8.04 7.70
N GLY A 159 -5.55 6.98 7.04
CA GLY A 159 -6.83 6.96 6.33
C GLY A 159 -8.08 6.89 7.23
N ILE A 160 -9.23 6.87 6.59
CA ILE A 160 -10.56 6.78 7.21
C ILE A 160 -10.74 7.88 8.27
N ALA A 161 -10.66 9.12 7.79
CA ALA A 161 -10.89 10.35 8.54
C ALA A 161 -9.94 10.62 9.73
N ARG A 162 -8.86 9.85 9.90
CA ARG A 162 -7.90 10.03 11.01
C ARG A 162 -7.26 11.42 11.03
N THR A 163 -7.06 12.04 9.87
CA THR A 163 -6.41 13.35 9.71
C THR A 163 -7.39 14.49 9.41
N GLY A 164 -8.71 14.23 9.54
CA GLY A 164 -9.75 15.20 9.24
C GLY A 164 -10.22 15.25 7.77
N ARG A 165 -9.60 14.46 6.91
CA ARG A 165 -10.03 14.11 5.55
C ARG A 165 -10.16 12.61 5.45
N MET A 166 -10.87 12.10 4.42
CA MET A 166 -11.02 10.65 4.23
C MET A 166 -9.66 9.97 4.13
N LEU A 167 -8.74 10.54 3.37
CA LEU A 167 -7.34 10.14 3.27
C LEU A 167 -6.43 11.30 3.66
N ALA A 168 -5.21 11.01 4.16
CA ALA A 168 -4.21 12.05 4.34
C ALA A 168 -3.74 12.63 3.00
N CYS A 169 -3.71 11.82 1.95
CA CYS A 169 -3.44 12.26 0.58
C CYS A 169 -4.44 13.32 0.06
N ASP A 170 -5.68 13.34 0.56
CA ASP A 170 -6.71 14.31 0.15
C ASP A 170 -6.39 15.75 0.56
N HIS A 171 -5.52 15.96 1.54
CA HIS A 171 -5.08 17.31 1.92
C HIS A 171 -4.28 18.00 0.82
N LEU A 172 -3.68 17.23 -0.09
CA LEU A 172 -2.80 17.69 -1.15
C LEU A 172 -3.33 17.38 -2.55
N ASP A 173 -4.58 16.91 -2.65
CA ASP A 173 -5.21 16.47 -3.89
C ASP A 173 -4.38 15.39 -4.63
N ILE A 174 -3.76 14.48 -3.86
CA ILE A 174 -3.01 13.34 -4.39
C ILE A 174 -3.93 12.11 -4.45
N ARG A 175 -4.04 11.50 -5.62
CA ARG A 175 -4.66 10.19 -5.81
C ARG A 175 -3.56 9.14 -6.04
N PRO A 176 -3.28 8.28 -5.04
CA PRO A 176 -2.29 7.22 -5.18
C PRO A 176 -2.61 6.24 -6.33
N ASP A 177 -1.60 5.62 -6.91
CA ASP A 177 -1.79 4.53 -7.89
C ASP A 177 -2.23 3.24 -7.19
N ILE A 178 -1.72 3.00 -5.97
CA ILE A 178 -2.16 1.92 -5.09
C ILE A 178 -2.45 2.54 -3.70
N LEU A 179 -3.65 2.30 -3.20
CA LEU A 179 -4.10 2.74 -1.88
C LEU A 179 -4.24 1.54 -0.95
N ILE A 180 -3.62 1.61 0.25
CA ILE A 180 -3.72 0.58 1.27
C ILE A 180 -4.51 1.15 2.45
N LEU A 181 -5.59 0.46 2.84
CA LEU A 181 -6.45 0.83 3.96
C LEU A 181 -6.47 -0.28 5.02
N GLY A 182 -6.68 0.09 6.27
CA GLY A 182 -6.78 -0.84 7.40
C GLY A 182 -7.21 -0.14 8.69
N LYS A 183 -6.82 -0.67 9.82
CA LYS A 183 -7.11 -0.11 11.17
C LYS A 183 -8.54 0.42 11.31
N ALA A 184 -8.76 1.72 11.06
CA ALA A 184 -10.04 2.37 11.22
C ALA A 184 -11.13 1.88 10.25
N LEU A 185 -10.77 1.13 9.20
CA LEU A 185 -11.71 0.61 8.20
C LEU A 185 -12.83 -0.27 8.80
N SER A 186 -12.61 -0.84 9.99
CA SER A 186 -13.62 -1.62 10.72
C SER A 186 -14.17 -0.90 11.97
N GLY A 187 -13.88 0.37 12.14
CA GLY A 187 -14.19 1.06 13.39
C GLY A 187 -13.47 0.47 14.63
N GLY A 188 -12.44 -0.37 14.43
CA GLY A 188 -11.69 -1.05 15.48
C GLY A 188 -12.33 -2.34 16.00
N ILE A 189 -13.40 -2.83 15.37
CA ILE A 189 -14.17 -4.01 15.85
C ILE A 189 -13.48 -5.31 15.48
N LEU A 190 -12.97 -5.42 14.24
CA LEU A 190 -12.26 -6.63 13.77
C LEU A 190 -11.21 -6.29 12.71
N PRO A 191 -10.26 -7.21 12.43
CA PRO A 191 -9.27 -6.98 11.39
C PRO A 191 -9.91 -6.91 10.00
N VAL A 192 -9.76 -5.74 9.33
CA VAL A 192 -10.14 -5.51 7.94
C VAL A 192 -9.09 -4.64 7.28
N SER A 193 -8.69 -5.00 6.09
CA SER A 193 -7.85 -4.17 5.24
C SER A 193 -8.24 -4.33 3.77
N ALA A 194 -7.84 -3.38 2.95
CA ALA A 194 -8.11 -3.38 1.53
C ALA A 194 -6.96 -2.75 0.76
N VAL A 195 -6.73 -3.26 -0.45
CA VAL A 195 -5.84 -2.64 -1.43
C VAL A 195 -6.68 -2.26 -2.64
N LEU A 196 -6.64 -0.98 -3.01
CA LEU A 196 -7.37 -0.44 -4.15
C LEU A 196 -6.40 0.02 -5.23
N ALA A 197 -6.75 -0.23 -6.47
CA ALA A 197 -6.03 0.23 -7.66
C ALA A 197 -6.93 0.16 -8.89
N ASP A 198 -6.55 0.87 -9.94
CA ASP A 198 -7.25 0.80 -11.22
C ASP A 198 -6.93 -0.51 -11.96
N ASP A 199 -7.75 -0.83 -12.96
CA ASP A 199 -7.68 -2.06 -13.76
C ASP A 199 -6.30 -2.32 -14.34
N GLU A 200 -5.62 -1.29 -14.81
CA GLU A 200 -4.29 -1.42 -15.42
C GLU A 200 -3.25 -2.02 -14.45
N ILE A 201 -3.38 -1.71 -13.18
CA ILE A 201 -2.49 -2.19 -12.12
C ILE A 201 -3.06 -3.49 -11.53
N MET A 202 -4.32 -3.47 -11.06
CA MET A 202 -4.90 -4.59 -10.32
C MET A 202 -4.96 -5.88 -11.14
N LEU A 203 -5.27 -5.79 -12.43
CA LEU A 203 -5.37 -6.95 -13.31
C LEU A 203 -4.02 -7.57 -13.71
N CYS A 204 -2.89 -7.05 -13.21
CA CYS A 204 -1.61 -7.74 -13.29
C CYS A 204 -1.60 -9.04 -12.46
N ILE A 205 -2.36 -9.08 -11.36
CA ILE A 205 -2.57 -10.31 -10.58
C ILE A 205 -3.76 -11.06 -11.15
N LYS A 206 -3.53 -12.30 -11.57
CA LYS A 206 -4.59 -13.16 -12.12
C LYS A 206 -5.27 -13.98 -11.02
N PRO A 207 -6.50 -14.48 -11.26
CA PRO A 207 -7.17 -15.39 -10.33
C PRO A 207 -6.28 -16.56 -9.93
N GLY A 208 -6.18 -16.83 -8.62
CA GLY A 208 -5.37 -17.90 -8.06
C GLY A 208 -3.92 -17.53 -7.73
N GLU A 209 -3.40 -16.39 -8.20
CA GLU A 209 -2.00 -15.99 -7.94
C GLU A 209 -1.81 -15.28 -6.59
N HIS A 210 -2.86 -14.70 -6.04
CA HIS A 210 -2.85 -14.03 -4.74
C HIS A 210 -4.23 -14.04 -4.10
N GLY A 211 -4.25 -13.91 -2.78
CA GLY A 211 -5.49 -13.80 -2.03
C GLY A 211 -5.32 -14.09 -0.55
N SER A 212 -6.41 -14.04 0.20
CA SER A 212 -6.52 -14.32 1.63
C SER A 212 -7.68 -15.29 1.89
N THR A 213 -7.57 -16.15 2.88
CA THR A 213 -8.64 -17.08 3.25
C THR A 213 -9.85 -16.33 3.83
N PHE A 214 -9.61 -15.31 4.65
CA PHE A 214 -10.66 -14.58 5.34
C PHE A 214 -10.90 -13.16 4.78
N GLY A 215 -10.05 -12.67 3.90
CA GLY A 215 -10.24 -11.37 3.25
C GLY A 215 -11.57 -11.31 2.51
N GLY A 216 -12.37 -10.27 2.77
CA GLY A 216 -13.71 -10.13 2.21
C GLY A 216 -14.77 -11.03 2.84
N ASN A 217 -14.57 -11.54 4.07
CA ASN A 217 -15.59 -12.31 4.75
C ASN A 217 -16.84 -11.45 5.03
N PRO A 218 -18.04 -12.08 5.10
CA PRO A 218 -19.30 -11.33 5.18
C PRO A 218 -19.39 -10.37 6.37
N LEU A 219 -18.86 -10.76 7.53
CA LEU A 219 -18.89 -9.91 8.72
C LEU A 219 -17.98 -8.68 8.54
N ALA A 220 -16.77 -8.89 8.04
CA ALA A 220 -15.82 -7.81 7.77
C ALA A 220 -16.37 -6.82 6.74
N CYS A 221 -16.97 -7.32 5.66
CA CYS A 221 -17.61 -6.46 4.65
C CYS A 221 -18.75 -5.62 5.23
N ALA A 222 -19.63 -6.25 6.02
CA ALA A 222 -20.74 -5.53 6.65
C ALA A 222 -20.25 -4.43 7.61
N VAL A 223 -19.27 -4.75 8.47
CA VAL A 223 -18.74 -3.76 9.45
C VAL A 223 -17.99 -2.63 8.76
N ALA A 224 -17.29 -2.91 7.66
CA ALA A 224 -16.52 -1.87 6.96
C ALA A 224 -17.40 -0.90 6.15
N MET A 225 -18.64 -1.26 5.84
CA MET A 225 -19.60 -0.40 5.14
C MET A 225 -20.38 0.53 6.07
N GLU A 226 -20.45 0.24 7.38
CA GLU A 226 -21.08 1.08 8.42
C GLU A 226 -20.16 2.21 8.91
#